data_df02c20496fc256f38fd287b727fd26e
#
_entry.id   df02c20496fc256f38fd287b727fd26e
#
_cell.length_a   1.000
_cell.length_b   1.000
_cell.length_c   1.000
_cell.angle_alpha   90.00
_cell.angle_beta   90.00
_cell.angle_gamma   90.00
#
_symmetry.space_group_name_H-M   'P 1'
#
loop_
_entity.id
_entity.type
_entity.pdbx_description
1 polymer ?
#
loop_
_entity_poly.entity_id
_entity_poly.type
_entity_poly.pdbx_seq_one_letter_code
_entity_poly.pdbx_strand_id
1 'polypeptide(L)'
;VLIVVQLGVRAALAFRGYFYWDDLILIGKAGTHNLLSPSYLFDDHDGHVMPGAFLVAGAIIRAAPLDWTWPAVTLVVLQLLASLALLRALHVILGWRPVLLVPLTFALFSPLAVPGFAWWAAALNSLPMLAALSWVCADAVLLARTGDRRYALTGALAYLGGLLFFEKAAVVPFVAFAVTALLEYVSGDRDLGAALRETWRAGRRLWVASLALTAAWIALYLGVVNQRRWSSDLVMTGELLARSFTHGIVPGLAGGPWHWDRWAPASPWATPPPAVMALGWLVLAAVVAVSVARKQRIGPVWLTAVGYAVACQVPIYLMRSSKQTALELAQTLRYLPDLVVVLTLLAAVALSAPNRPAGRRWLDASARRTAVTAGLAVLFVASSLYSTSTFLASWRDDPARPYLHNALSALAAAKAASDVPLLDQEVDPLVLQRVAAPENLASHLFALVRDRPEFAPATTQLRMFDPSGRLVAARVTWVRTIVAGPMPRCGYFAQPDHPARLALDGPLLPADWTVELNYLANSDGSMLLSLTQGPAVKVPVHPGLNRVFARLPGAGDAITVRANTTALALCLASGPVGFIAPA
;
A
#
# COMPACT_ATOMS: atom_id res chain seq x y z
N VAL A 1 8.02 -7.11 -28.35
CA VAL A 1 6.58 -7.40 -28.49
C VAL A 1 5.97 -7.77 -27.13
N LEU A 2 6.43 -8.83 -26.40
CA LEU A 2 5.81 -9.27 -25.12
C LEU A 2 5.68 -8.16 -24.08
N ILE A 3 6.73 -7.35 -23.87
CA ILE A 3 6.70 -6.23 -22.91
C ILE A 3 5.66 -5.19 -23.34
N VAL A 4 5.54 -4.89 -24.62
CA VAL A 4 4.55 -3.91 -25.11
C VAL A 4 3.12 -4.43 -24.87
N VAL A 5 2.86 -5.70 -25.15
CA VAL A 5 1.56 -6.33 -24.88
C VAL A 5 1.24 -6.30 -23.38
N GLN A 6 2.20 -6.68 -22.54
CA GLN A 6 2.06 -6.62 -21.08
C GLN A 6 1.77 -5.21 -20.60
N LEU A 7 2.51 -4.20 -21.09
CA LEU A 7 2.26 -2.80 -20.73
C LEU A 7 0.87 -2.33 -21.16
N GLY A 8 0.36 -2.78 -22.31
CA GLY A 8 -1.02 -2.52 -22.70
C GLY A 8 -2.04 -3.10 -21.72
N VAL A 9 -1.83 -4.35 -21.27
CA VAL A 9 -2.67 -4.97 -20.23
C VAL A 9 -2.57 -4.22 -18.91
N ARG A 10 -1.37 -3.86 -18.48
CA ARG A 10 -1.13 -3.12 -17.24
C ARG A 10 -1.68 -1.68 -17.29
N ALA A 11 -1.55 -1.01 -18.43
CA ALA A 11 -2.18 0.29 -18.65
C ALA A 11 -3.71 0.21 -18.56
N ALA A 12 -4.31 -0.79 -19.21
CA ALA A 12 -5.75 -1.01 -19.11
C ALA A 12 -6.23 -1.26 -17.67
N LEU A 13 -5.40 -1.94 -16.84
CA LEU A 13 -5.67 -2.15 -15.43
C LEU A 13 -5.51 -0.84 -14.64
N ALA A 14 -4.40 -0.13 -14.82
CA ALA A 14 -4.08 1.11 -14.09
C ALA A 14 -5.12 2.21 -14.35
N PHE A 15 -5.44 2.52 -15.62
CA PHE A 15 -6.39 3.58 -15.95
C PHE A 15 -7.86 3.26 -15.60
N ARG A 16 -8.19 1.98 -15.34
CA ARG A 16 -9.48 1.56 -14.83
C ARG A 16 -9.52 1.45 -13.30
N GLY A 17 -8.37 1.50 -12.62
CA GLY A 17 -8.24 1.62 -11.17
C GLY A 17 -8.55 3.01 -10.66
N TYR A 18 -8.41 3.20 -9.35
CA TYR A 18 -8.57 4.50 -8.68
C TYR A 18 -7.79 4.51 -7.37
N PHE A 19 -7.75 5.67 -6.68
CA PHE A 19 -7.17 5.80 -5.35
C PHE A 19 -7.81 4.82 -4.38
N TYR A 20 -6.97 4.17 -3.59
CA TYR A 20 -7.39 3.18 -2.63
C TYR A 20 -6.56 3.29 -1.34
N TRP A 21 -7.21 3.34 -0.19
CA TRP A 21 -6.64 3.27 1.15
C TRP A 21 -5.36 4.10 1.35
N ASP A 22 -4.15 3.46 1.33
CA ASP A 22 -2.87 4.16 1.56
C ASP A 22 -2.63 5.30 0.56
N ASP A 23 -3.19 5.21 -0.65
CA ASP A 23 -3.11 6.30 -1.64
C ASP A 23 -3.72 7.58 -1.07
N LEU A 24 -4.84 7.45 -0.34
CA LEU A 24 -5.54 8.58 0.29
C LEU A 24 -4.77 9.11 1.50
N ILE A 25 -4.10 8.23 2.25
CA ILE A 25 -3.19 8.62 3.34
C ILE A 25 -2.01 9.43 2.78
N LEU A 26 -1.41 8.98 1.68
CA LEU A 26 -0.33 9.72 1.00
C LEU A 26 -0.79 11.09 0.51
N ILE A 27 -2.05 11.21 0.04
CA ILE A 27 -2.65 12.48 -0.36
C ILE A 27 -2.75 13.43 0.84
N GLY A 28 -3.28 12.97 1.97
CA GLY A 28 -3.38 13.77 3.19
C GLY A 28 -2.02 14.24 3.69
N LYS A 29 -1.05 13.34 3.79
CA LYS A 29 0.33 13.66 4.20
C LYS A 29 1.01 14.66 3.25
N ALA A 30 0.91 14.46 1.94
CA ALA A 30 1.49 15.38 0.96
C ALA A 30 0.85 16.77 1.00
N GLY A 31 -0.44 16.86 1.35
CA GLY A 31 -1.17 18.10 1.49
C GLY A 31 -0.81 18.92 2.72
N THR A 32 -0.41 18.26 3.80
CA THR A 32 -0.21 18.89 5.12
C THR A 32 1.25 19.07 5.52
N HIS A 33 2.21 18.39 4.86
CA HIS A 33 3.63 18.44 5.20
C HIS A 33 4.48 19.08 4.10
N ASN A 34 5.66 19.58 4.45
CA ASN A 34 6.66 19.95 3.45
C ASN A 34 7.32 18.68 2.88
N LEU A 35 7.28 18.48 1.55
CA LEU A 35 7.78 17.29 0.87
C LEU A 35 9.27 16.99 1.11
N LEU A 36 10.08 18.03 1.38
CA LEU A 36 11.52 17.87 1.61
C LEU A 36 11.86 17.80 3.10
N SER A 37 10.88 17.85 4.00
CA SER A 37 11.16 17.71 5.44
C SER A 37 11.53 16.28 5.78
N PRO A 38 12.51 16.06 6.68
CA PRO A 38 12.83 14.73 7.18
C PRO A 38 11.64 14.03 7.82
N SER A 39 10.74 14.78 8.49
CA SER A 39 9.52 14.25 9.10
C SER A 39 8.50 13.71 8.08
N TYR A 40 8.53 14.17 6.83
CA TYR A 40 7.72 13.62 5.76
C TYR A 40 8.40 12.44 5.07
N LEU A 41 9.69 12.60 4.69
CA LEU A 41 10.40 11.59 3.91
C LEU A 41 10.68 10.31 4.70
N PHE A 42 10.95 10.44 6.00
CA PHE A 42 11.25 9.32 6.90
C PHE A 42 10.13 9.08 7.91
N ASP A 43 8.89 9.33 7.51
CA ASP A 43 7.72 9.02 8.33
C ASP A 43 7.53 7.50 8.46
N ASP A 44 7.08 7.07 9.65
CA ASP A 44 6.70 5.67 9.92
C ASP A 44 5.30 5.41 9.34
N HIS A 45 5.25 4.87 8.13
CA HIS A 45 4.00 4.54 7.48
C HIS A 45 3.64 3.07 7.68
N ASP A 46 2.95 2.76 8.76
CA ASP A 46 2.55 1.38 9.14
C ASP A 46 3.75 0.39 9.15
N GLY A 47 4.89 0.87 9.66
CA GLY A 47 6.13 0.10 9.71
C GLY A 47 6.99 0.18 8.44
N HIS A 48 6.62 0.99 7.46
CA HIS A 48 7.38 1.22 6.23
C HIS A 48 8.17 2.52 6.31
N VAL A 49 9.45 2.48 5.91
CA VAL A 49 10.31 3.65 5.68
C VAL A 49 10.63 3.70 4.20
N MET A 50 10.04 4.66 3.48
CA MET A 50 10.02 4.66 2.01
C MET A 50 10.21 6.07 1.40
N PRO A 51 11.34 6.77 1.70
CA PRO A 51 11.51 8.18 1.32
C PRO A 51 11.39 8.44 -0.18
N GLY A 52 11.81 7.51 -1.03
CA GLY A 52 11.66 7.61 -2.48
C GLY A 52 10.20 7.53 -2.93
N ALA A 53 9.40 6.64 -2.32
CA ALA A 53 7.98 6.55 -2.60
C ALA A 53 7.22 7.81 -2.14
N PHE A 54 7.51 8.32 -0.93
CA PHE A 54 6.97 9.59 -0.44
C PHE A 54 7.30 10.76 -1.36
N LEU A 55 8.56 10.88 -1.82
CA LEU A 55 8.97 11.96 -2.71
C LEU A 55 8.22 11.92 -4.05
N VAL A 56 8.15 10.74 -4.69
CA VAL A 56 7.45 10.56 -5.97
C VAL A 56 5.95 10.79 -5.80
N ALA A 57 5.33 10.19 -4.79
CA ALA A 57 3.91 10.38 -4.50
C ALA A 57 3.60 11.85 -4.22
N GLY A 58 4.34 12.48 -3.32
CA GLY A 58 4.14 13.88 -2.95
C GLY A 58 4.30 14.84 -4.13
N ALA A 59 5.28 14.62 -5.00
CA ALA A 59 5.47 15.45 -6.20
C ALA A 59 4.27 15.35 -7.15
N ILE A 60 3.78 14.12 -7.40
CA ILE A 60 2.61 13.87 -8.26
C ILE A 60 1.34 14.47 -7.65
N ILE A 61 1.09 14.21 -6.37
CA ILE A 61 -0.11 14.68 -5.66
C ILE A 61 -0.17 16.21 -5.65
N ARG A 62 0.96 16.90 -5.46
CA ARG A 62 0.98 18.37 -5.48
C ARG A 62 0.85 18.96 -6.88
N ALA A 63 1.38 18.28 -7.88
CA ALA A 63 1.25 18.73 -9.28
C ALA A 63 -0.17 18.57 -9.81
N ALA A 64 -0.87 17.50 -9.40
CA ALA A 64 -2.21 17.17 -9.87
C ALA A 64 -3.04 16.54 -8.73
N PRO A 65 -3.57 17.35 -7.80
CA PRO A 65 -4.31 16.86 -6.64
C PRO A 65 -5.54 16.06 -7.06
N LEU A 66 -5.67 14.84 -6.53
CA LEU A 66 -6.81 13.93 -6.77
C LEU A 66 -7.05 13.57 -8.25
N ASP A 67 -6.07 13.79 -9.14
CA ASP A 67 -6.09 13.34 -10.53
C ASP A 67 -5.41 11.97 -10.66
N TRP A 68 -6.20 10.93 -10.85
CA TRP A 68 -5.72 9.54 -10.99
C TRP A 68 -4.86 9.29 -12.23
N THR A 69 -4.90 10.15 -13.23
CA THR A 69 -4.13 9.99 -14.49
C THR A 69 -2.65 9.82 -14.23
N TRP A 70 -2.07 10.65 -13.34
CA TRP A 70 -0.63 10.63 -13.06
C TRP A 70 -0.17 9.44 -12.21
N PRO A 71 -0.89 9.02 -11.15
CA PRO A 71 -0.67 7.72 -10.53
C PRO A 71 -0.68 6.56 -11.53
N ALA A 72 -1.68 6.50 -12.42
CA ALA A 72 -1.76 5.45 -13.44
C ALA A 72 -0.58 5.48 -14.43
N VAL A 73 -0.15 6.66 -14.90
CA VAL A 73 1.06 6.82 -15.72
C VAL A 73 2.30 6.33 -14.98
N THR A 74 2.44 6.69 -13.70
CA THR A 74 3.57 6.25 -12.86
C THR A 74 3.63 4.73 -12.74
N LEU A 75 2.50 4.07 -12.54
CA LEU A 75 2.41 2.60 -12.53
C LEU A 75 2.96 1.98 -13.80
N VAL A 76 2.56 2.50 -14.96
CA VAL A 76 3.01 1.99 -16.27
C VAL A 76 4.51 2.23 -16.48
N VAL A 77 5.02 3.40 -16.11
CA VAL A 77 6.45 3.74 -16.24
C VAL A 77 7.30 2.85 -15.34
N LEU A 78 6.93 2.69 -14.08
CA LEU A 78 7.66 1.84 -13.14
C LEU A 78 7.61 0.36 -13.56
N GLN A 79 6.47 -0.10 -14.09
CA GLN A 79 6.36 -1.44 -14.65
C GLN A 79 7.27 -1.65 -15.87
N LEU A 80 7.36 -0.67 -16.76
CA LEU A 80 8.30 -0.72 -17.89
C LEU A 80 9.74 -0.88 -17.40
N LEU A 81 10.17 -0.07 -16.43
CA LEU A 81 11.51 -0.13 -15.85
C LEU A 81 11.80 -1.51 -15.23
N ALA A 82 10.86 -2.04 -14.44
CA ALA A 82 10.98 -3.38 -13.85
C ALA A 82 11.06 -4.48 -14.92
N SER A 83 10.23 -4.40 -15.97
CA SER A 83 10.22 -5.36 -17.08
C SER A 83 11.52 -5.34 -17.91
N LEU A 84 12.07 -4.15 -18.15
CA LEU A 84 13.35 -4.00 -18.85
C LEU A 84 14.53 -4.49 -18.02
N ALA A 85 14.53 -4.22 -16.71
CA ALA A 85 15.56 -4.72 -15.79
C ALA A 85 15.53 -6.26 -15.75
N LEU A 86 14.33 -6.86 -15.70
CA LEU A 86 14.16 -8.31 -15.72
C LEU A 86 14.63 -8.91 -17.07
N LEU A 87 14.26 -8.30 -18.20
CA LEU A 87 14.73 -8.73 -19.52
C LEU A 87 16.26 -8.70 -19.59
N ARG A 88 16.90 -7.63 -19.06
CA ARG A 88 18.36 -7.54 -18.96
C ARG A 88 18.93 -8.72 -18.13
N ALA A 89 18.35 -9.03 -16.97
CA ALA A 89 18.81 -10.14 -16.13
C ALA A 89 18.68 -11.49 -16.85
N LEU A 90 17.56 -11.75 -17.48
CA LEU A 90 17.34 -12.96 -18.26
C LEU A 90 18.30 -13.06 -19.45
N HIS A 91 18.57 -11.95 -20.14
CA HIS A 91 19.56 -11.91 -21.22
C HIS A 91 20.99 -12.21 -20.71
N VAL A 92 21.37 -11.67 -19.58
CA VAL A 92 22.69 -11.95 -18.95
C VAL A 92 22.83 -13.44 -18.60
N ILE A 93 21.77 -14.08 -18.12
CA ILE A 93 21.79 -15.51 -17.73
C ILE A 93 21.71 -16.44 -18.95
N LEU A 94 20.78 -16.22 -19.86
CA LEU A 94 20.42 -17.15 -20.97
C LEU A 94 20.97 -16.73 -22.33
N GLY A 95 21.42 -15.48 -22.52
CA GLY A 95 21.71 -14.89 -23.82
C GLY A 95 20.43 -14.65 -24.63
N TRP A 96 20.59 -14.17 -25.89
CA TRP A 96 19.46 -13.99 -26.83
C TRP A 96 19.05 -15.35 -27.43
N ARG A 97 18.52 -16.25 -26.60
CA ARG A 97 18.00 -17.55 -27.02
C ARG A 97 16.49 -17.57 -26.89
N PRO A 98 15.73 -18.23 -27.79
CA PRO A 98 14.27 -18.31 -27.72
C PRO A 98 13.74 -18.82 -26.36
N VAL A 99 14.51 -19.65 -25.66
CA VAL A 99 14.17 -20.17 -24.34
C VAL A 99 13.99 -19.08 -23.28
N LEU A 100 14.61 -17.90 -23.45
CA LEU A 100 14.42 -16.72 -22.60
C LEU A 100 12.94 -16.28 -22.55
N LEU A 101 12.18 -16.49 -23.64
CA LEU A 101 10.79 -16.08 -23.70
C LEU A 101 9.91 -16.84 -22.69
N VAL A 102 10.29 -18.04 -22.26
CA VAL A 102 9.50 -18.86 -21.33
C VAL A 102 9.42 -18.18 -19.93
N PRO A 103 10.54 -17.96 -19.22
CA PRO A 103 10.49 -17.28 -17.93
C PRO A 103 10.04 -15.83 -18.05
N LEU A 104 10.35 -15.14 -19.15
CA LEU A 104 9.85 -13.78 -19.39
C LEU A 104 8.33 -13.74 -19.48
N THR A 105 7.70 -14.63 -20.24
CA THR A 105 6.24 -14.73 -20.37
C THR A 105 5.59 -15.01 -19.01
N PHE A 106 6.16 -15.92 -18.21
CA PHE A 106 5.68 -16.20 -16.87
C PHE A 106 5.69 -14.92 -16.00
N ALA A 107 6.80 -14.19 -15.95
CA ALA A 107 6.90 -12.99 -15.13
C ALA A 107 5.95 -11.87 -15.59
N LEU A 108 5.89 -11.61 -16.89
CA LEU A 108 5.12 -10.48 -17.42
C LEU A 108 3.60 -10.67 -17.25
N PHE A 109 3.12 -11.90 -17.31
CA PHE A 109 1.68 -12.18 -17.27
C PHE A 109 1.20 -12.84 -15.99
N SER A 110 2.08 -13.16 -15.03
CA SER A 110 1.70 -13.80 -13.77
C SER A 110 0.65 -12.99 -13.00
N PRO A 111 -0.49 -13.61 -12.63
CA PRO A 111 -1.53 -12.96 -11.82
C PRO A 111 -1.06 -12.65 -10.40
N LEU A 112 -0.03 -13.33 -9.90
CA LEU A 112 0.56 -13.09 -8.57
C LEU A 112 1.11 -11.66 -8.41
N ALA A 113 1.45 -10.99 -9.52
CA ALA A 113 1.95 -9.62 -9.51
C ALA A 113 0.84 -8.58 -9.73
N VAL A 114 -0.41 -8.99 -10.01
CA VAL A 114 -1.51 -8.07 -10.35
C VAL A 114 -1.96 -7.23 -9.17
N PRO A 115 -2.24 -7.79 -7.97
CA PRO A 115 -2.72 -7.00 -6.84
C PRO A 115 -1.69 -5.97 -6.34
N GLY A 116 -0.41 -6.35 -6.29
CA GLY A 116 0.67 -5.43 -5.91
C GLY A 116 0.93 -4.33 -6.95
N PHE A 117 0.57 -4.54 -8.22
CA PHE A 117 0.62 -3.52 -9.27
C PHE A 117 -0.59 -2.58 -9.25
N ALA A 118 -1.80 -3.11 -9.02
CA ALA A 118 -3.03 -2.34 -9.15
C ALA A 118 -3.20 -1.25 -8.09
N TRP A 119 -2.63 -1.45 -6.92
CA TRP A 119 -2.63 -0.51 -5.80
C TRP A 119 -1.42 0.40 -5.88
N TRP A 120 -1.62 1.70 -6.09
CA TRP A 120 -0.54 2.64 -6.39
C TRP A 120 0.51 2.73 -5.28
N ALA A 121 0.13 2.90 -4.01
CA ALA A 121 1.05 2.95 -2.88
C ALA A 121 1.90 1.65 -2.78
N ALA A 122 1.28 0.48 -2.95
CA ALA A 122 1.99 -0.79 -2.95
C ALA A 122 2.93 -0.94 -4.15
N ALA A 123 2.54 -0.43 -5.32
CA ALA A 123 3.35 -0.47 -6.53
C ALA A 123 4.53 0.51 -6.50
N LEU A 124 4.36 1.68 -5.88
CA LEU A 124 5.47 2.63 -5.62
C LEU A 124 6.58 1.97 -4.82
N ASN A 125 6.25 1.06 -3.91
CA ASN A 125 7.22 0.29 -3.15
C ASN A 125 7.79 -0.88 -3.97
N SER A 126 6.92 -1.72 -4.52
CA SER A 126 7.32 -3.00 -5.10
C SER A 126 8.02 -2.85 -6.45
N LEU A 127 7.54 -2.02 -7.37
CA LEU A 127 8.10 -1.97 -8.73
C LEU A 127 9.55 -1.47 -8.79
N PRO A 128 9.96 -0.41 -8.06
CA PRO A 128 11.37 -0.03 -7.98
C PRO A 128 12.25 -1.12 -7.36
N MET A 129 11.73 -1.80 -6.33
CA MET A 129 12.42 -2.94 -5.73
C MET A 129 12.60 -4.10 -6.73
N LEU A 130 11.59 -4.44 -7.54
CA LEU A 130 11.68 -5.48 -8.58
C LEU A 130 12.69 -5.11 -9.68
N ALA A 131 12.74 -3.83 -10.05
CA ALA A 131 13.75 -3.31 -10.96
C ALA A 131 15.16 -3.44 -10.37
N ALA A 132 15.35 -3.03 -9.11
CA ALA A 132 16.60 -3.17 -8.37
C ALA A 132 17.02 -4.65 -8.23
N LEU A 133 16.10 -5.54 -7.84
CA LEU A 133 16.35 -6.97 -7.72
C LEU A 133 16.89 -7.56 -9.02
N SER A 134 16.20 -7.29 -10.12
CA SER A 134 16.60 -7.78 -11.44
C SER A 134 17.93 -7.18 -11.89
N TRP A 135 18.15 -5.89 -11.66
CA TRP A 135 19.37 -5.19 -12.04
C TRP A 135 20.59 -5.68 -11.26
N VAL A 136 20.47 -5.82 -9.94
CA VAL A 136 21.54 -6.31 -9.07
C VAL A 136 21.90 -7.76 -9.39
N CYS A 137 20.91 -8.62 -9.67
CA CYS A 137 21.18 -10.00 -10.11
C CYS A 137 21.98 -10.03 -11.43
N ALA A 138 21.62 -9.19 -12.40
CA ALA A 138 22.39 -9.09 -13.64
C ALA A 138 23.81 -8.58 -13.42
N ASP A 139 23.99 -7.55 -12.60
CA ASP A 139 25.29 -6.98 -12.29
C ASP A 139 26.18 -7.95 -11.50
N ALA A 140 25.62 -8.71 -10.58
CA ALA A 140 26.34 -9.74 -9.83
C ALA A 140 26.91 -10.81 -10.77
N VAL A 141 26.10 -11.29 -11.72
CA VAL A 141 26.54 -12.28 -12.72
C VAL A 141 27.59 -11.68 -13.67
N LEU A 142 27.41 -10.44 -14.13
CA LEU A 142 28.37 -9.75 -15.00
C LEU A 142 29.69 -9.49 -14.27
N LEU A 143 29.63 -9.05 -13.02
CA LEU A 143 30.82 -8.86 -12.18
C LEU A 143 31.60 -10.16 -12.00
N ALA A 144 30.91 -11.28 -11.73
CA ALA A 144 31.52 -12.58 -11.58
C ALA A 144 32.21 -13.06 -12.89
N ARG A 145 31.59 -12.76 -14.05
CA ARG A 145 32.13 -13.18 -15.36
C ARG A 145 33.24 -12.29 -15.90
N THR A 146 33.21 -10.99 -15.63
CA THR A 146 34.11 -10.01 -16.28
C THR A 146 35.13 -9.40 -15.33
N GLY A 147 34.88 -9.42 -14.02
CA GLY A 147 35.71 -8.71 -13.02
C GLY A 147 35.61 -7.19 -13.07
N ASP A 148 34.75 -6.62 -13.96
CA ASP A 148 34.65 -5.18 -14.18
C ASP A 148 33.93 -4.50 -13.01
N ARG A 149 34.65 -3.57 -12.36
CA ARG A 149 34.21 -2.85 -11.14
C ARG A 149 32.96 -2.02 -11.35
N ARG A 150 32.64 -1.60 -12.58
CA ARG A 150 31.43 -0.83 -12.87
C ARG A 150 30.18 -1.55 -12.41
N TYR A 151 30.14 -2.88 -12.53
CA TYR A 151 28.98 -3.67 -12.09
C TYR A 151 28.82 -3.74 -10.57
N ALA A 152 29.91 -3.61 -9.81
CA ALA A 152 29.80 -3.45 -8.36
C ALA A 152 29.20 -2.10 -7.99
N LEU A 153 29.56 -1.02 -8.71
CA LEU A 153 29.03 0.31 -8.48
C LEU A 153 27.55 0.42 -8.90
N THR A 154 27.21 0.02 -10.13
CA THR A 154 25.83 0.11 -10.64
C THR A 154 24.89 -0.80 -9.88
N GLY A 155 25.34 -1.98 -9.45
CA GLY A 155 24.59 -2.88 -8.58
C GLY A 155 24.34 -2.29 -7.20
N ALA A 156 25.35 -1.67 -6.57
CA ALA A 156 25.19 -1.01 -5.27
C ALA A 156 24.24 0.20 -5.36
N LEU A 157 24.31 1.01 -6.42
CA LEU A 157 23.41 2.14 -6.65
C LEU A 157 21.97 1.67 -6.91
N ALA A 158 21.78 0.64 -7.70
CA ALA A 158 20.46 0.05 -7.93
C ALA A 158 19.87 -0.52 -6.63
N TYR A 159 20.71 -1.16 -5.81
CA TYR A 159 20.30 -1.65 -4.49
C TYR A 159 19.88 -0.53 -3.55
N LEU A 160 20.67 0.54 -3.45
CA LEU A 160 20.30 1.74 -2.68
C LEU A 160 18.97 2.33 -3.18
N GLY A 161 18.81 2.43 -4.51
CA GLY A 161 17.53 2.84 -5.11
C GLY A 161 16.36 1.97 -4.64
N GLY A 162 16.52 0.66 -4.62
CA GLY A 162 15.50 -0.26 -4.11
C GLY A 162 15.16 -0.03 -2.63
N LEU A 163 16.17 0.17 -1.78
CA LEU A 163 15.98 0.47 -0.34
C LEU A 163 15.23 1.77 -0.11
N LEU A 164 15.49 2.82 -0.89
CA LEU A 164 14.78 4.10 -0.76
C LEU A 164 13.28 4.00 -1.04
N PHE A 165 12.84 2.95 -1.73
CA PHE A 165 11.42 2.74 -2.03
C PHE A 165 10.78 1.65 -1.18
N PHE A 166 11.55 0.66 -0.70
CA PHE A 166 10.98 -0.45 0.07
C PHE A 166 12.05 -1.14 0.92
N GLU A 167 11.85 -1.23 2.22
CA GLU A 167 12.75 -1.93 3.14
C GLU A 167 12.90 -3.42 2.80
N LYS A 168 11.89 -4.05 2.17
CA LYS A 168 11.98 -5.44 1.69
C LYS A 168 13.11 -5.63 0.67
N ALA A 169 13.61 -4.55 0.04
CA ALA A 169 14.78 -4.61 -0.81
C ALA A 169 16.04 -5.16 -0.10
N ALA A 170 16.06 -5.17 1.25
CA ALA A 170 17.15 -5.81 2.02
C ALA A 170 17.41 -7.27 1.64
N VAL A 171 16.45 -7.97 1.02
CA VAL A 171 16.64 -9.35 0.52
C VAL A 171 17.43 -9.42 -0.81
N VAL A 172 17.51 -8.30 -1.55
CA VAL A 172 18.07 -8.25 -2.92
C VAL A 172 19.51 -8.80 -3.01
N PRO A 173 20.47 -8.41 -2.14
CA PRO A 173 21.83 -8.94 -2.21
C PRO A 173 21.90 -10.45 -1.99
N PHE A 174 21.06 -10.98 -1.11
CA PHE A 174 21.02 -12.42 -0.82
C PHE A 174 20.48 -13.21 -2.02
N VAL A 175 19.45 -12.71 -2.68
CA VAL A 175 18.91 -13.31 -3.91
C VAL A 175 19.94 -13.24 -5.04
N ALA A 176 20.59 -12.09 -5.23
CA ALA A 176 21.62 -11.92 -6.26
C ALA A 176 22.82 -12.84 -6.02
N PHE A 177 23.25 -13.00 -4.76
CA PHE A 177 24.29 -13.95 -4.37
C PHE A 177 23.87 -15.39 -4.69
N ALA A 178 22.65 -15.79 -4.29
CA ALA A 178 22.13 -17.14 -4.52
C ALA A 178 22.01 -17.45 -6.02
N VAL A 179 21.43 -16.53 -6.81
CA VAL A 179 21.32 -16.68 -8.28
C VAL A 179 22.69 -16.84 -8.93
N THR A 180 23.67 -16.02 -8.55
CA THR A 180 25.03 -16.09 -9.10
C THR A 180 25.73 -17.40 -8.71
N ALA A 181 25.64 -17.80 -7.43
CA ALA A 181 26.25 -19.04 -6.93
C ALA A 181 25.60 -20.28 -7.56
N LEU A 182 24.28 -20.28 -7.71
CA LEU A 182 23.59 -21.39 -8.38
C LEU A 182 23.92 -21.46 -9.86
N LEU A 183 24.10 -20.32 -10.53
CA LEU A 183 24.52 -20.29 -11.93
C LEU A 183 25.93 -20.88 -12.11
N GLU A 184 26.88 -20.51 -11.25
CA GLU A 184 28.22 -21.11 -11.19
C GLU A 184 28.15 -22.61 -10.87
N TYR A 185 27.31 -23.02 -9.94
CA TYR A 185 27.12 -24.41 -9.56
C TYR A 185 26.55 -25.24 -10.72
N VAL A 186 25.50 -24.80 -11.40
CA VAL A 186 24.86 -25.59 -12.46
C VAL A 186 25.67 -25.62 -13.74
N SER A 187 26.49 -24.60 -14.03
CA SER A 187 27.25 -24.44 -15.28
C SER A 187 28.64 -25.10 -15.24
N GLY A 188 29.18 -25.38 -14.06
CA GLY A 188 30.53 -25.85 -13.87
C GLY A 188 30.62 -27.24 -13.23
N ASP A 189 31.85 -27.76 -13.12
CA ASP A 189 32.16 -29.04 -12.43
C ASP A 189 32.36 -28.86 -10.92
N ARG A 190 32.21 -27.65 -10.40
CA ARG A 190 32.45 -27.31 -8.99
C ARG A 190 31.34 -27.86 -8.09
N ASP A 191 31.67 -28.21 -6.86
CA ASP A 191 30.68 -28.45 -5.81
C ASP A 191 30.02 -27.13 -5.36
N LEU A 192 28.92 -27.22 -4.61
CA LEU A 192 28.17 -26.05 -4.16
C LEU A 192 29.00 -25.13 -3.26
N GLY A 193 29.85 -25.73 -2.38
CA GLY A 193 30.71 -24.96 -1.48
C GLY A 193 31.79 -24.17 -2.25
N ALA A 194 32.36 -24.75 -3.30
CA ALA A 194 33.28 -24.03 -4.18
C ALA A 194 32.61 -22.91 -4.97
N ALA A 195 31.39 -23.14 -5.48
CA ALA A 195 30.60 -22.11 -6.18
C ALA A 195 30.27 -20.93 -5.25
N LEU A 196 29.88 -21.18 -4.01
CA LEU A 196 29.64 -20.15 -3.01
C LEU A 196 30.88 -19.31 -2.70
N ARG A 197 32.03 -19.98 -2.49
CA ARG A 197 33.30 -19.29 -2.23
C ARG A 197 33.77 -18.45 -3.42
N GLU A 198 33.62 -18.98 -4.63
CA GLU A 198 33.97 -18.23 -5.85
C GLU A 198 33.07 -17.00 -6.06
N THR A 199 31.74 -17.15 -5.90
CA THR A 199 30.79 -16.03 -5.95
C THR A 199 31.16 -14.95 -4.95
N TRP A 200 31.51 -15.32 -3.72
CA TRP A 200 31.98 -14.36 -2.73
C TRP A 200 33.25 -13.62 -3.17
N ARG A 201 34.25 -14.36 -3.66
CA ARG A 201 35.54 -13.76 -4.09
C ARG A 201 35.38 -12.85 -5.29
N ALA A 202 34.66 -13.28 -6.32
CA ALA A 202 34.45 -12.52 -7.54
C ALA A 202 33.61 -11.27 -7.32
N GLY A 203 32.58 -11.37 -6.47
CA GLY A 203 31.65 -10.26 -6.19
C GLY A 203 31.96 -9.47 -4.91
N ARG A 204 33.10 -9.71 -4.22
CA ARG A 204 33.34 -9.17 -2.86
C ARG A 204 33.04 -7.68 -2.69
N ARG A 205 33.35 -6.85 -3.70
CA ARG A 205 33.07 -5.41 -3.65
C ARG A 205 31.57 -5.11 -3.58
N LEU A 206 30.78 -5.80 -4.40
CA LEU A 206 29.32 -5.67 -4.39
C LEU A 206 28.73 -6.15 -3.07
N TRP A 207 29.20 -7.31 -2.58
CA TRP A 207 28.67 -7.89 -1.33
C TRP A 207 28.98 -7.02 -0.11
N VAL A 208 30.22 -6.52 0.01
CA VAL A 208 30.62 -5.63 1.11
C VAL A 208 29.84 -4.31 1.04
N ALA A 209 29.73 -3.70 -0.14
CA ALA A 209 28.92 -2.47 -0.30
C ALA A 209 27.45 -2.70 0.05
N SER A 210 26.88 -3.82 -0.41
CA SER A 210 25.48 -4.17 -0.11
C SER A 210 25.27 -4.42 1.38
N LEU A 211 26.16 -5.13 2.06
CA LEU A 211 26.09 -5.36 3.51
C LEU A 211 26.21 -4.06 4.29
N ALA A 212 27.10 -3.14 3.87
CA ALA A 212 27.22 -1.84 4.50
C ALA A 212 25.94 -1.00 4.33
N LEU A 213 25.36 -0.99 3.12
CA LEU A 213 24.08 -0.31 2.86
C LEU A 213 22.94 -0.94 3.66
N THR A 214 22.89 -2.28 3.75
CA THR A 214 21.88 -2.98 4.57
C THR A 214 22.02 -2.60 6.04
N ALA A 215 23.24 -2.59 6.58
CA ALA A 215 23.48 -2.22 7.97
C ALA A 215 23.09 -0.77 8.26
N ALA A 216 23.45 0.16 7.36
CA ALA A 216 23.06 1.56 7.48
C ALA A 216 21.52 1.73 7.41
N TRP A 217 20.85 0.98 6.51
CA TRP A 217 19.40 1.00 6.38
C TRP A 217 18.71 0.41 7.62
N ILE A 218 19.21 -0.70 8.16
CA ILE A 218 18.68 -1.28 9.41
C ILE A 218 18.82 -0.28 10.56
N ALA A 219 19.97 0.39 10.69
CA ALA A 219 20.17 1.41 11.71
C ALA A 219 19.16 2.57 11.59
N LEU A 220 18.95 3.07 10.36
CA LEU A 220 17.94 4.08 10.06
C LEU A 220 16.52 3.58 10.39
N TYR A 221 16.16 2.40 9.93
CA TYR A 221 14.84 1.79 10.15
C TYR A 221 14.55 1.62 11.66
N LEU A 222 15.53 1.12 12.42
CA LEU A 222 15.38 0.96 13.86
C LEU A 222 15.29 2.29 14.62
N GLY A 223 15.82 3.37 14.05
CA GLY A 223 15.72 4.74 14.61
C GLY A 223 14.40 5.42 14.31
N VAL A 224 13.75 5.08 13.19
CA VAL A 224 12.52 5.72 12.71
C VAL A 224 11.27 4.96 13.18
N VAL A 225 11.23 3.63 13.01
CA VAL A 225 10.04 2.83 13.28
C VAL A 225 9.84 2.60 14.78
N ASN A 226 8.82 3.25 15.31
CA ASN A 226 8.49 3.20 16.73
C ASN A 226 7.52 2.06 17.11
N GLN A 227 6.68 1.62 16.18
CA GLN A 227 5.65 0.61 16.41
C GLN A 227 6.09 -0.76 15.92
N ARG A 228 6.87 -1.47 16.72
CA ARG A 228 7.23 -2.87 16.44
C ARG A 228 6.17 -3.80 17.02
N ARG A 229 5.10 -4.02 16.27
CA ARG A 229 4.09 -5.02 16.65
C ARG A 229 4.58 -6.39 16.17
N TRP A 230 5.24 -7.14 17.06
CA TRP A 230 5.48 -8.56 16.84
C TRP A 230 4.29 -9.32 17.40
N SER A 231 3.44 -9.85 16.54
CA SER A 231 2.54 -10.91 16.93
C SER A 231 3.32 -12.22 16.86
N SER A 232 3.24 -13.03 17.93
CA SER A 232 3.97 -14.30 18.01
C SER A 232 3.05 -15.50 17.77
N ASP A 233 1.94 -15.32 17.06
CA ASP A 233 1.03 -16.41 16.74
C ASP A 233 1.59 -17.24 15.59
N LEU A 234 2.41 -18.24 15.94
CA LEU A 234 3.03 -19.14 14.99
C LEU A 234 2.03 -20.07 14.29
N VAL A 235 0.92 -20.40 14.96
CA VAL A 235 -0.15 -21.25 14.37
C VAL A 235 -0.82 -20.47 13.25
N MET A 236 -1.28 -19.25 13.53
CA MET A 236 -1.85 -18.37 12.52
C MET A 236 -0.88 -18.08 11.38
N THR A 237 0.40 -17.88 11.68
CA THR A 237 1.45 -17.70 10.64
C THR A 237 1.55 -18.92 9.73
N GLY A 238 1.48 -20.14 10.29
CA GLY A 238 1.47 -21.38 9.53
C GLY A 238 0.22 -21.52 8.64
N GLU A 239 -0.95 -21.15 9.16
CA GLU A 239 -2.21 -21.16 8.41
C GLU A 239 -2.20 -20.15 7.26
N LEU A 240 -1.69 -18.93 7.49
CA LEU A 240 -1.51 -17.91 6.44
C LEU A 240 -0.56 -18.40 5.34
N LEU A 241 0.57 -19.04 5.71
CA LEU A 241 1.47 -19.64 4.73
C LEU A 241 0.77 -20.73 3.92
N ALA A 242 0.10 -21.67 4.57
CA ALA A 242 -0.63 -22.73 3.89
C ALA A 242 -1.68 -22.16 2.92
N ARG A 243 -2.43 -21.14 3.37
CA ARG A 243 -3.40 -20.40 2.53
C ARG A 243 -2.75 -19.75 1.32
N SER A 244 -1.64 -19.03 1.52
CA SER A 244 -0.91 -18.39 0.43
C SER A 244 -0.45 -19.40 -0.63
N PHE A 245 0.07 -20.56 -0.20
CA PHE A 245 0.47 -21.60 -1.14
C PHE A 245 -0.72 -22.21 -1.88
N THR A 246 -1.76 -22.63 -1.15
CA THR A 246 -2.88 -23.38 -1.73
C THR A 246 -3.82 -22.54 -2.56
N HIS A 247 -4.08 -21.28 -2.17
CA HIS A 247 -5.03 -20.39 -2.84
C HIS A 247 -4.37 -19.33 -3.74
N GLY A 248 -3.08 -19.06 -3.55
CA GLY A 248 -2.34 -18.04 -4.29
C GLY A 248 -1.25 -18.61 -5.18
N ILE A 249 -0.12 -19.01 -4.59
CA ILE A 249 1.11 -19.34 -5.33
C ILE A 249 0.87 -20.48 -6.32
N VAL A 250 0.35 -21.61 -5.87
CA VAL A 250 0.18 -22.81 -6.69
C VAL A 250 -0.82 -22.60 -7.81
N PRO A 251 -2.04 -22.07 -7.59
CA PRO A 251 -2.94 -21.69 -8.69
C PRO A 251 -2.32 -20.67 -9.65
N GLY A 252 -1.53 -19.72 -9.14
CA GLY A 252 -0.83 -18.70 -9.94
C GLY A 252 0.18 -19.28 -10.93
N LEU A 253 0.77 -20.45 -10.66
CA LEU A 253 1.65 -21.15 -11.60
C LEU A 253 0.90 -21.63 -12.87
N ALA A 254 -0.41 -21.85 -12.77
CA ALA A 254 -1.28 -22.20 -13.89
C ALA A 254 -2.03 -20.98 -14.49
N GLY A 255 -1.72 -19.74 -14.01
CA GLY A 255 -2.39 -18.52 -14.43
C GLY A 255 -3.69 -18.23 -13.66
N GLY A 256 -3.97 -18.94 -12.52
CA GLY A 256 -5.09 -18.65 -11.61
C GLY A 256 -4.82 -17.41 -10.74
N PRO A 257 -5.75 -17.05 -9.82
CA PRO A 257 -6.80 -17.92 -9.24
C PRO A 257 -8.12 -18.00 -10.01
N TRP A 258 -8.37 -17.19 -11.04
CA TRP A 258 -9.56 -17.04 -11.88
C TRP A 258 -10.76 -16.39 -11.19
N HIS A 259 -10.88 -16.45 -9.87
CA HIS A 259 -11.94 -15.83 -9.11
C HIS A 259 -11.35 -15.02 -7.96
N TRP A 260 -11.95 -13.86 -7.69
CA TRP A 260 -11.56 -12.92 -6.66
C TRP A 260 -12.80 -12.41 -5.95
N ASP A 261 -12.83 -12.56 -4.64
CA ASP A 261 -13.85 -11.97 -3.78
C ASP A 261 -13.39 -10.62 -3.25
N ARG A 262 -14.36 -9.82 -2.86
CA ARG A 262 -14.13 -8.54 -2.19
C ARG A 262 -15.34 -8.15 -1.36
N TRP A 263 -15.09 -7.60 -0.20
CA TRP A 263 -16.05 -6.77 0.54
C TRP A 263 -15.39 -5.43 0.87
N ALA A 264 -16.06 -4.33 0.56
CA ALA A 264 -15.54 -2.99 0.83
C ALA A 264 -15.33 -2.76 2.33
N PRO A 265 -14.25 -2.09 2.75
CA PRO A 265 -13.20 -1.48 1.94
C PRO A 265 -11.98 -2.38 1.69
N ALA A 266 -12.05 -3.70 1.93
CA ALA A 266 -10.91 -4.58 1.73
C ALA A 266 -10.45 -4.65 0.26
N SER A 267 -9.16 -4.97 0.03
CA SER A 267 -8.67 -5.30 -1.30
C SER A 267 -9.18 -6.66 -1.75
N PRO A 268 -9.32 -6.94 -3.06
CA PRO A 268 -9.68 -8.26 -3.55
C PRO A 268 -8.73 -9.34 -3.04
N TRP A 269 -9.27 -10.53 -2.77
CA TRP A 269 -8.50 -11.71 -2.40
C TRP A 269 -8.87 -12.92 -3.29
N ALA A 270 -7.88 -13.79 -3.52
CA ALA A 270 -8.01 -14.96 -4.37
C ALA A 270 -8.90 -16.03 -3.75
N THR A 271 -9.92 -16.48 -4.48
CA THR A 271 -10.81 -17.60 -4.11
C THR A 271 -10.87 -18.62 -5.25
N PRO A 272 -9.74 -19.31 -5.53
CA PRO A 272 -9.67 -20.24 -6.66
C PRO A 272 -10.66 -21.40 -6.51
N PRO A 273 -11.38 -21.77 -7.57
CA PRO A 273 -12.15 -23.00 -7.60
C PRO A 273 -11.25 -24.23 -7.35
N PRO A 274 -11.75 -25.32 -6.73
CA PRO A 274 -10.96 -26.52 -6.45
C PRO A 274 -10.26 -27.10 -7.69
N ALA A 275 -10.89 -27.02 -8.87
CA ALA A 275 -10.29 -27.46 -10.12
C ALA A 275 -9.04 -26.65 -10.50
N VAL A 276 -9.01 -25.34 -10.24
CA VAL A 276 -7.85 -24.47 -10.50
C VAL A 276 -6.73 -24.77 -9.51
N MET A 277 -7.08 -25.05 -8.25
CA MET A 277 -6.11 -25.49 -7.24
C MET A 277 -5.46 -26.82 -7.66
N ALA A 278 -6.27 -27.81 -8.06
CA ALA A 278 -5.77 -29.09 -8.54
C ALA A 278 -4.89 -28.93 -9.80
N LEU A 279 -5.32 -28.11 -10.77
CA LEU A 279 -4.52 -27.78 -11.95
C LEU A 279 -3.17 -27.18 -11.59
N GLY A 280 -3.14 -26.25 -10.63
CA GLY A 280 -1.90 -25.64 -10.14
C GLY A 280 -0.92 -26.69 -9.58
N TRP A 281 -1.42 -27.62 -8.74
CA TRP A 281 -0.61 -28.72 -8.22
C TRP A 281 -0.11 -29.67 -9.31
N LEU A 282 -0.94 -29.98 -10.29
CA LEU A 282 -0.52 -30.80 -11.46
C LEU A 282 0.57 -30.09 -12.28
N VAL A 283 0.41 -28.78 -12.54
CA VAL A 283 1.43 -27.98 -13.23
C VAL A 283 2.75 -27.98 -12.43
N LEU A 284 2.70 -27.72 -11.14
CA LEU A 284 3.88 -27.75 -10.26
C LEU A 284 4.57 -29.12 -10.32
N ALA A 285 3.81 -30.20 -10.12
CA ALA A 285 4.35 -31.57 -10.17
C ALA A 285 4.98 -31.87 -11.54
N ALA A 286 4.34 -31.48 -12.63
CA ALA A 286 4.86 -31.67 -13.98
C ALA A 286 6.15 -30.88 -14.21
N VAL A 287 6.23 -29.62 -13.77
CA VAL A 287 7.43 -28.77 -13.89
C VAL A 287 8.59 -29.36 -13.09
N VAL A 288 8.33 -29.80 -11.84
CA VAL A 288 9.33 -30.47 -11.01
C VAL A 288 9.81 -31.75 -11.68
N ALA A 289 8.89 -32.64 -12.07
CA ALA A 289 9.23 -33.93 -12.68
C ALA A 289 10.04 -33.75 -13.98
N VAL A 290 9.59 -32.88 -14.88
CA VAL A 290 10.28 -32.59 -16.15
C VAL A 290 11.66 -31.98 -15.91
N SER A 291 11.77 -31.04 -14.98
CA SER A 291 13.04 -30.38 -14.67
C SER A 291 14.04 -31.36 -14.07
N VAL A 292 13.63 -32.18 -13.10
CA VAL A 292 14.49 -33.20 -12.46
C VAL A 292 14.87 -34.31 -13.44
N ALA A 293 13.96 -34.73 -14.31
CA ALA A 293 14.26 -35.75 -15.32
C ALA A 293 15.23 -35.27 -16.41
N ARG A 294 15.19 -33.98 -16.76
CA ARG A 294 15.95 -33.45 -17.91
C ARG A 294 17.21 -32.70 -17.53
N LYS A 295 17.29 -32.11 -16.33
CA LYS A 295 18.37 -31.22 -15.93
C LYS A 295 19.23 -31.86 -14.85
N GLN A 296 20.52 -31.60 -14.92
CA GLN A 296 21.46 -32.00 -13.86
C GLN A 296 21.54 -30.91 -12.80
N ARG A 297 21.93 -31.29 -11.57
CA ARG A 297 22.29 -30.35 -10.49
C ARG A 297 21.21 -29.36 -10.10
N ILE A 298 19.93 -29.70 -10.29
CA ILE A 298 18.79 -28.78 -10.11
C ILE A 298 18.23 -28.74 -8.67
N GLY A 299 18.63 -29.69 -7.81
CA GLY A 299 18.13 -29.79 -6.43
C GLY A 299 18.27 -28.48 -5.63
N PRO A 300 19.47 -27.88 -5.55
CA PRO A 300 19.63 -26.59 -4.85
C PRO A 300 18.80 -25.44 -5.43
N VAL A 301 18.52 -25.43 -6.73
CA VAL A 301 17.64 -24.43 -7.36
C VAL A 301 16.21 -24.54 -6.82
N TRP A 302 15.66 -25.75 -6.73
CA TRP A 302 14.35 -26.00 -6.14
C TRP A 302 14.30 -25.67 -4.64
N LEU A 303 15.36 -26.06 -3.90
CA LEU A 303 15.46 -25.73 -2.48
C LEU A 303 15.44 -24.20 -2.26
N THR A 304 16.16 -23.44 -3.10
CA THR A 304 16.16 -21.98 -3.04
C THR A 304 14.79 -21.41 -3.41
N ALA A 305 14.08 -21.98 -4.39
CA ALA A 305 12.75 -21.54 -4.78
C ALA A 305 11.73 -21.71 -3.63
N VAL A 306 11.71 -22.90 -3.01
CA VAL A 306 10.82 -23.17 -1.85
C VAL A 306 11.24 -22.31 -0.65
N GLY A 307 12.54 -22.25 -0.36
CA GLY A 307 13.08 -21.44 0.75
C GLY A 307 12.70 -19.97 0.61
N TYR A 308 12.82 -19.40 -0.59
CA TYR A 308 12.41 -18.02 -0.83
C TYR A 308 10.89 -17.83 -0.74
N ALA A 309 10.10 -18.76 -1.29
CA ALA A 309 8.63 -18.69 -1.22
C ALA A 309 8.11 -18.66 0.22
N VAL A 310 8.82 -19.28 1.16
CA VAL A 310 8.54 -19.19 2.59
C VAL A 310 9.12 -17.91 3.19
N ALA A 311 10.42 -17.66 2.97
CA ALA A 311 11.15 -16.57 3.61
C ALA A 311 10.61 -15.17 3.25
N CYS A 312 10.10 -14.96 2.03
CA CYS A 312 9.55 -13.67 1.62
C CYS A 312 8.23 -13.31 2.32
N GLN A 313 7.56 -14.26 2.96
CA GLN A 313 6.24 -14.09 3.60
C GLN A 313 6.28 -14.18 5.12
N VAL A 314 7.17 -15.00 5.68
CA VAL A 314 7.24 -15.26 7.14
C VAL A 314 7.35 -13.95 7.94
N PRO A 315 8.24 -13.00 7.64
CA PRO A 315 8.32 -11.75 8.40
C PRO A 315 7.00 -10.96 8.38
N ILE A 316 6.33 -10.92 7.22
CA ILE A 316 5.07 -10.19 7.04
C ILE A 316 3.97 -10.82 7.89
N TYR A 317 3.85 -12.15 7.86
CA TYR A 317 2.80 -12.84 8.61
C TYR A 317 3.08 -12.82 10.11
N LEU A 318 4.33 -12.95 10.55
CA LEU A 318 4.70 -12.78 11.96
C LEU A 318 4.33 -11.40 12.52
N MET A 319 4.48 -10.35 11.72
CA MET A 319 4.12 -8.99 12.13
C MET A 319 2.62 -8.71 12.10
N ARG A 320 1.84 -9.47 11.31
CA ARG A 320 0.42 -9.22 11.05
C ARG A 320 -0.50 -10.32 11.57
N SER A 321 0.03 -11.41 12.13
CA SER A 321 -0.78 -12.51 12.67
C SER A 321 -1.22 -12.22 14.11
N SER A 322 -2.50 -12.43 14.35
CA SER A 322 -3.14 -12.39 15.67
C SER A 322 -4.34 -13.34 15.63
N LYS A 323 -4.96 -13.59 16.78
CA LYS A 323 -6.20 -14.40 16.84
C LYS A 323 -7.37 -13.81 16.03
N GLN A 324 -7.32 -12.52 15.70
CA GLN A 324 -8.34 -11.81 14.91
C GLN A 324 -7.95 -11.66 13.44
N THR A 325 -6.77 -12.13 13.02
CA THR A 325 -6.32 -11.99 11.64
C THR A 325 -7.14 -12.89 10.72
N ALA A 326 -7.74 -12.30 9.70
CA ALA A 326 -8.48 -13.03 8.69
C ALA A 326 -7.50 -13.77 7.74
N LEU A 327 -7.83 -15.03 7.40
CA LEU A 327 -7.00 -15.85 6.51
C LEU A 327 -6.91 -15.28 5.09
N GLU A 328 -7.87 -14.46 4.68
CA GLU A 328 -7.94 -13.73 3.42
C GLU A 328 -6.74 -12.80 3.23
N LEU A 329 -6.07 -12.38 4.31
CA LEU A 329 -4.82 -11.60 4.24
C LEU A 329 -3.79 -12.29 3.35
N ALA A 330 -3.63 -13.59 3.46
CA ALA A 330 -2.69 -14.38 2.66
C ALA A 330 -3.13 -14.52 1.19
N GLN A 331 -4.42 -14.38 0.93
CA GLN A 331 -5.02 -14.51 -0.39
C GLN A 331 -5.04 -13.20 -1.19
N THR A 332 -4.67 -12.05 -0.57
CA THR A 332 -4.58 -10.76 -1.28
C THR A 332 -3.46 -10.73 -2.32
N LEU A 333 -2.48 -11.61 -2.23
CA LEU A 333 -1.32 -11.82 -3.11
C LEU A 333 -0.43 -10.58 -3.32
N ARG A 334 -0.75 -9.45 -2.74
CA ARG A 334 -0.02 -8.18 -2.90
C ARG A 334 1.44 -8.25 -2.41
N TYR A 335 1.77 -9.26 -1.61
CA TYR A 335 3.12 -9.46 -1.05
C TYR A 335 4.01 -10.37 -1.90
N LEU A 336 3.53 -10.87 -3.06
CA LEU A 336 4.19 -11.88 -3.88
C LEU A 336 4.85 -11.41 -5.19
N PRO A 337 4.86 -10.12 -5.59
CA PRO A 337 5.49 -9.71 -6.86
C PRO A 337 6.99 -10.07 -6.94
N ASP A 338 7.73 -9.96 -5.83
CA ASP A 338 9.14 -10.34 -5.76
C ASP A 338 9.36 -11.86 -5.92
N LEU A 339 8.45 -12.68 -5.38
CA LEU A 339 8.48 -14.12 -5.61
C LEU A 339 8.40 -14.47 -7.10
N VAL A 340 7.55 -13.78 -7.87
CA VAL A 340 7.46 -13.96 -9.33
C VAL A 340 8.80 -13.72 -10.01
N VAL A 341 9.49 -12.63 -9.64
CA VAL A 341 10.80 -12.29 -10.21
C VAL A 341 11.85 -13.34 -9.81
N VAL A 342 11.89 -13.74 -8.54
CA VAL A 342 12.85 -14.74 -8.05
C VAL A 342 12.62 -16.10 -8.71
N LEU A 343 11.39 -16.58 -8.81
CA LEU A 343 11.07 -17.82 -9.52
C LEU A 343 11.46 -17.73 -11.00
N THR A 344 11.30 -16.58 -11.62
CA THR A 344 11.71 -16.33 -13.00
C THR A 344 13.22 -16.42 -13.18
N LEU A 345 14.00 -15.81 -12.28
CA LEU A 345 15.47 -15.87 -12.29
C LEU A 345 15.97 -17.30 -12.02
N LEU A 346 15.38 -18.00 -11.05
CA LEU A 346 15.70 -19.40 -10.76
C LEU A 346 15.32 -20.34 -11.91
N ALA A 347 14.20 -20.07 -12.60
CA ALA A 347 13.85 -20.78 -13.83
C ALA A 347 14.90 -20.56 -14.94
N ALA A 348 15.42 -19.34 -15.08
CA ALA A 348 16.52 -19.07 -16.01
C ALA A 348 17.80 -19.82 -15.64
N VAL A 349 18.16 -19.89 -14.36
CA VAL A 349 19.27 -20.70 -13.86
C VAL A 349 19.04 -22.19 -14.17
N ALA A 350 17.84 -22.71 -13.90
CA ALA A 350 17.47 -24.08 -14.19
C ALA A 350 17.57 -24.42 -15.70
N LEU A 351 17.13 -23.49 -16.55
CA LEU A 351 17.20 -23.65 -18.02
C LEU A 351 18.66 -23.63 -18.52
N SER A 352 19.57 -22.91 -17.86
CA SER A 352 21.00 -22.90 -18.20
C SER A 352 21.73 -24.18 -17.80
N ALA A 353 21.19 -24.97 -16.85
CA ALA A 353 21.79 -26.22 -16.39
C ALA A 353 21.92 -27.24 -17.54
N PRO A 354 23.02 -28.08 -17.55
CA PRO A 354 23.22 -29.10 -18.56
C PRO A 354 22.11 -30.13 -18.54
N ASN A 355 21.81 -30.66 -19.71
CA ASN A 355 20.82 -31.72 -19.84
C ASN A 355 21.43 -33.06 -19.37
N ARG A 356 20.63 -33.91 -18.77
CA ARG A 356 21.01 -35.29 -18.51
C ARG A 356 21.23 -36.05 -19.82
N PRO A 357 22.21 -36.99 -19.90
CA PRO A 357 22.32 -37.87 -21.06
C PRO A 357 20.99 -38.58 -21.29
N ALA A 358 20.49 -38.53 -22.53
CA ALA A 358 19.17 -39.03 -22.86
C ALA A 358 19.07 -40.56 -22.72
N GLY A 359 18.45 -41.03 -21.64
CA GLY A 359 17.80 -42.33 -21.63
C GLY A 359 16.42 -42.21 -22.24
N ARG A 360 16.19 -42.83 -23.39
CA ARG A 360 14.96 -42.86 -24.20
C ARG A 360 14.45 -41.53 -24.81
N ARG A 361 14.52 -41.48 -26.12
CA ARG A 361 14.07 -40.43 -27.03
C ARG A 361 12.53 -40.40 -27.16
N TRP A 362 11.85 -39.71 -26.25
CA TRP A 362 10.38 -39.59 -26.31
C TRP A 362 9.88 -38.37 -27.06
N LEU A 363 10.72 -37.41 -27.47
CA LEU A 363 10.32 -36.21 -28.21
C LEU A 363 11.48 -35.74 -29.13
N ASP A 364 11.75 -36.41 -30.20
CA ASP A 364 12.92 -36.14 -31.07
C ASP A 364 12.68 -35.17 -32.24
N ALA A 365 11.56 -34.42 -32.27
CA ALA A 365 11.39 -33.32 -33.23
C ALA A 365 11.50 -31.98 -32.50
N SER A 366 12.53 -31.19 -32.79
CA SER A 366 12.72 -29.82 -32.23
C SER A 366 11.50 -28.94 -32.50
N ALA A 367 10.86 -29.07 -33.66
CA ALA A 367 9.63 -28.37 -34.01
C ALA A 367 8.46 -28.75 -33.10
N ARG A 368 8.27 -30.02 -32.72
CA ARG A 368 7.21 -30.47 -31.82
C ARG A 368 7.40 -29.92 -30.40
N ARG A 369 8.64 -29.87 -29.90
CA ARG A 369 8.94 -29.25 -28.59
C ARG A 369 8.62 -27.77 -28.59
N THR A 370 9.00 -27.03 -29.63
CA THR A 370 8.70 -25.62 -29.79
C THR A 370 7.21 -25.38 -29.81
N ALA A 371 6.45 -26.15 -30.60
CA ALA A 371 5.00 -26.06 -30.69
C ALA A 371 4.30 -26.32 -29.35
N VAL A 372 4.72 -27.36 -28.60
CA VAL A 372 4.18 -27.68 -27.26
C VAL A 372 4.48 -26.54 -26.29
N THR A 373 5.72 -26.04 -26.26
CA THR A 373 6.10 -24.93 -25.37
C THR A 373 5.33 -23.65 -25.69
N ALA A 374 5.17 -23.33 -26.97
CA ALA A 374 4.38 -22.19 -27.42
C ALA A 374 2.88 -22.35 -27.04
N GLY A 375 2.31 -23.54 -27.26
CA GLY A 375 0.94 -23.85 -26.83
C GLY A 375 0.71 -23.68 -25.33
N LEU A 376 1.63 -24.23 -24.51
CA LEU A 376 1.56 -24.04 -23.05
C LEU A 376 1.70 -22.57 -22.63
N ALA A 377 2.59 -21.81 -23.28
CA ALA A 377 2.72 -20.38 -23.02
C ALA A 377 1.46 -19.60 -23.37
N VAL A 378 0.81 -19.93 -24.50
CA VAL A 378 -0.47 -19.32 -24.90
C VAL A 378 -1.57 -19.65 -23.90
N LEU A 379 -1.69 -20.91 -23.47
CA LEU A 379 -2.66 -21.33 -22.46
C LEU A 379 -2.42 -20.62 -21.11
N PHE A 380 -1.17 -20.50 -20.68
CA PHE A 380 -0.82 -19.75 -19.48
C PHE A 380 -1.21 -18.28 -19.60
N VAL A 381 -0.89 -17.62 -20.72
CA VAL A 381 -1.24 -16.22 -20.95
C VAL A 381 -2.76 -16.03 -20.96
N ALA A 382 -3.51 -16.90 -21.65
CA ALA A 382 -4.97 -16.85 -21.68
C ALA A 382 -5.58 -17.01 -20.27
N SER A 383 -5.11 -18.00 -19.51
CA SER A 383 -5.50 -18.22 -18.12
C SER A 383 -5.20 -17.00 -17.23
N SER A 384 -4.00 -16.43 -17.38
CA SER A 384 -3.54 -15.25 -16.63
C SER A 384 -4.34 -13.99 -16.98
N LEU A 385 -4.68 -13.78 -18.25
CA LEU A 385 -5.50 -12.66 -18.70
C LEU A 385 -6.93 -12.79 -18.18
N TYR A 386 -7.48 -14.02 -18.17
CA TYR A 386 -8.79 -14.28 -17.57
C TYR A 386 -8.78 -13.93 -16.07
N SER A 387 -7.79 -14.42 -15.32
CA SER A 387 -7.63 -14.09 -13.90
C SER A 387 -7.43 -12.58 -13.65
N THR A 388 -6.68 -11.90 -14.53
CA THR A 388 -6.50 -10.45 -14.47
C THR A 388 -7.80 -9.70 -14.74
N SER A 389 -8.62 -10.18 -15.68
CA SER A 389 -9.91 -9.55 -16.00
C SER A 389 -10.92 -9.67 -14.86
N THR A 390 -10.99 -10.83 -14.20
CA THR A 390 -11.84 -11.03 -13.01
C THR A 390 -11.33 -10.25 -11.80
N PHE A 391 -10.02 -10.12 -11.62
CA PHE A 391 -9.44 -9.19 -10.63
C PHE A 391 -9.88 -7.75 -10.90
N LEU A 392 -9.76 -7.27 -12.15
CA LEU A 392 -10.15 -5.92 -12.51
C LEU A 392 -11.65 -5.67 -12.25
N ALA A 393 -12.51 -6.64 -12.50
CA ALA A 393 -13.94 -6.53 -12.21
C ALA A 393 -14.17 -6.27 -10.71
N SER A 394 -13.51 -7.04 -9.83
CA SER A 394 -13.57 -6.86 -8.37
C SER A 394 -12.86 -5.57 -7.91
N TRP A 395 -11.71 -5.21 -8.51
CA TRP A 395 -10.93 -4.02 -8.13
C TRP A 395 -11.68 -2.71 -8.43
N ARG A 396 -12.47 -2.66 -9.50
CA ARG A 396 -13.25 -1.47 -9.89
C ARG A 396 -14.44 -1.19 -9.00
N ASP A 397 -14.92 -2.17 -8.27
CA ASP A 397 -16.00 -2.02 -7.28
C ASP A 397 -15.45 -1.36 -6.01
N ASP A 398 -15.13 -0.07 -6.13
CA ASP A 398 -14.54 0.72 -5.08
C ASP A 398 -15.36 1.98 -4.80
N PRO A 399 -15.78 2.22 -3.55
CA PRO A 399 -16.61 3.38 -3.17
C PRO A 399 -15.84 4.72 -3.24
N ALA A 400 -14.51 4.71 -3.23
CA ALA A 400 -13.71 5.94 -3.22
C ALA A 400 -13.91 6.78 -4.49
N ARG A 401 -14.02 6.14 -5.68
CA ARG A 401 -14.18 6.87 -6.95
C ARG A 401 -15.45 7.73 -6.99
N PRO A 402 -16.67 7.18 -6.81
CA PRO A 402 -17.89 7.98 -6.81
C PRO A 402 -17.91 8.99 -5.66
N TYR A 403 -17.43 8.61 -4.47
CA TYR A 403 -17.35 9.51 -3.32
C TYR A 403 -16.50 10.74 -3.61
N LEU A 404 -15.25 10.58 -4.04
CA LEU A 404 -14.34 11.69 -4.31
C LEU A 404 -14.84 12.59 -5.45
N HIS A 405 -15.40 12.00 -6.50
CA HIS A 405 -15.97 12.77 -7.61
C HIS A 405 -17.13 13.67 -7.16
N ASN A 406 -18.04 13.12 -6.37
CA ASN A 406 -19.17 13.88 -5.81
C ASN A 406 -18.70 14.93 -4.81
N ALA A 407 -17.73 14.58 -3.94
CA ALA A 407 -17.20 15.49 -2.94
C ALA A 407 -16.50 16.70 -3.56
N LEU A 408 -15.67 16.49 -4.59
CA LEU A 408 -15.02 17.60 -5.31
C LEU A 408 -16.05 18.55 -5.94
N SER A 409 -17.07 17.99 -6.59
CA SER A 409 -18.16 18.79 -7.18
C SER A 409 -18.94 19.56 -6.13
N ALA A 410 -19.25 18.91 -4.98
CA ALA A 410 -19.97 19.52 -3.88
C ALA A 410 -19.16 20.63 -3.18
N LEU A 411 -17.85 20.43 -3.02
CA LEU A 411 -16.94 21.43 -2.45
C LEU A 411 -16.87 22.69 -3.34
N ALA A 412 -16.70 22.52 -4.64
CA ALA A 412 -16.68 23.63 -5.59
C ALA A 412 -18.01 24.42 -5.57
N ALA A 413 -19.14 23.71 -5.58
CA ALA A 413 -20.45 24.34 -5.47
C ALA A 413 -20.66 25.08 -4.13
N ALA A 414 -20.20 24.49 -3.01
CA ALA A 414 -20.29 25.11 -1.70
C ALA A 414 -19.44 26.39 -1.60
N LYS A 415 -18.22 26.40 -2.18
CA LYS A 415 -17.35 27.58 -2.23
C LYS A 415 -17.97 28.71 -3.05
N ALA A 416 -18.58 28.38 -4.18
CA ALA A 416 -19.26 29.36 -5.02
C ALA A 416 -20.53 29.98 -4.35
N ALA A 417 -21.16 29.23 -3.45
CA ALA A 417 -22.41 29.66 -2.79
C ALA A 417 -22.16 30.46 -1.51
N SER A 418 -21.08 30.24 -0.77
CA SER A 418 -20.86 30.85 0.54
C SER A 418 -19.40 30.71 0.99
N ASP A 419 -18.92 31.70 1.77
CA ASP A 419 -17.63 31.65 2.45
C ASP A 419 -17.71 31.05 3.87
N VAL A 420 -18.86 30.55 4.30
CA VAL A 420 -19.03 29.88 5.61
C VAL A 420 -18.17 28.60 5.62
N PRO A 421 -17.29 28.42 6.62
CA PRO A 421 -16.44 27.26 6.70
C PRO A 421 -17.27 25.98 6.93
N LEU A 422 -16.78 24.86 6.42
CA LEU A 422 -17.33 23.54 6.74
C LEU A 422 -16.71 23.04 8.05
N LEU A 423 -17.53 22.39 8.87
CA LEU A 423 -17.02 21.67 10.03
C LEU A 423 -16.08 20.56 9.54
N ASP A 424 -14.85 20.52 10.08
CA ASP A 424 -13.94 19.43 9.76
C ASP A 424 -14.51 18.11 10.30
N GLN A 425 -14.49 17.08 9.47
CA GLN A 425 -15.18 15.82 9.70
C GLN A 425 -14.43 14.64 9.10
N GLU A 426 -14.68 13.47 9.61
CA GLU A 426 -14.19 12.23 9.00
C GLU A 426 -14.91 11.97 7.67
N VAL A 427 -14.16 11.46 6.69
CA VAL A 427 -14.78 10.95 5.45
C VAL A 427 -15.44 9.60 5.70
N ASP A 428 -16.23 9.11 4.74
CA ASP A 428 -16.92 7.83 4.89
C ASP A 428 -15.94 6.68 5.20
N PRO A 429 -16.22 5.82 6.19
CA PRO A 429 -15.34 4.70 6.56
C PRO A 429 -15.08 3.68 5.44
N LEU A 430 -15.96 3.60 4.44
CA LEU A 430 -15.72 2.78 3.25
C LEU A 430 -14.69 3.38 2.30
N VAL A 431 -14.39 4.68 2.44
CA VAL A 431 -13.35 5.40 1.70
C VAL A 431 -12.04 5.37 2.48
N LEU A 432 -12.06 5.84 3.74
CA LEU A 432 -10.88 5.82 4.60
C LEU A 432 -11.28 5.72 6.08
N GLN A 433 -10.94 4.61 6.71
CA GLN A 433 -11.33 4.32 8.09
C GLN A 433 -10.61 5.19 9.13
N ARG A 434 -11.20 5.29 10.31
CA ARG A 434 -10.67 6.04 11.46
C ARG A 434 -9.27 5.63 11.90
N VAL A 435 -8.84 4.41 11.63
CA VAL A 435 -7.46 3.95 11.92
C VAL A 435 -6.40 4.75 11.15
N ALA A 436 -6.79 5.41 10.07
CA ALA A 436 -5.93 6.29 9.28
C ALA A 436 -5.92 7.76 9.79
N ALA A 437 -6.47 8.04 10.98
CA ALA A 437 -6.46 9.40 11.52
C ALA A 437 -5.01 9.93 11.69
N PRO A 438 -4.77 11.22 11.37
CA PRO A 438 -5.74 12.26 11.00
C PRO A 438 -6.05 12.34 9.49
N GLU A 439 -5.47 11.49 8.63
CA GLU A 439 -5.62 11.58 7.17
C GLU A 439 -7.04 11.25 6.66
N ASN A 440 -7.87 10.61 7.51
CA ASN A 440 -9.30 10.39 7.26
C ASN A 440 -10.17 11.64 7.46
N LEU A 441 -9.58 12.79 7.86
CA LEU A 441 -10.30 14.06 7.95
C LEU A 441 -10.41 14.74 6.58
N ALA A 442 -11.54 15.38 6.35
CA ALA A 442 -11.77 16.12 5.11
C ALA A 442 -10.75 17.25 4.91
N SER A 443 -10.29 17.91 5.98
CA SER A 443 -9.23 18.91 5.93
C SER A 443 -7.90 18.37 5.41
N HIS A 444 -7.59 17.11 5.68
CA HIS A 444 -6.38 16.43 5.21
C HIS A 444 -6.55 15.91 3.78
N LEU A 445 -7.61 15.14 3.53
CA LEU A 445 -7.86 14.53 2.22
C LEU A 445 -8.01 15.58 1.10
N PHE A 446 -8.69 16.68 1.40
CA PHE A 446 -8.92 17.78 0.44
C PHE A 446 -7.98 18.98 0.65
N ALA A 447 -6.86 18.81 1.39
CA ALA A 447 -5.94 19.90 1.71
C ALA A 447 -5.46 20.70 0.49
N LEU A 448 -5.19 20.03 -0.62
CA LEU A 448 -4.68 20.64 -1.86
C LEU A 448 -5.76 21.07 -2.85
N VAL A 449 -7.03 20.82 -2.57
CA VAL A 449 -8.15 21.26 -3.40
C VAL A 449 -8.33 22.76 -3.24
N ARG A 450 -8.22 23.53 -4.32
CA ARG A 450 -8.31 25.00 -4.30
C ARG A 450 -9.75 25.51 -4.20
N ASP A 451 -10.63 24.89 -4.97
CA ASP A 451 -12.04 25.29 -5.06
C ASP A 451 -12.87 24.60 -3.96
N ARG A 452 -12.64 24.98 -2.70
CA ARG A 452 -13.36 24.50 -1.53
C ARG A 452 -13.52 25.56 -0.47
N PRO A 453 -14.55 25.48 0.40
CA PRO A 453 -14.60 26.24 1.64
C PRO A 453 -13.44 25.85 2.56
N GLU A 454 -13.13 26.69 3.52
CA GLU A 454 -12.22 26.34 4.61
C GLU A 454 -12.84 25.21 5.46
N PHE A 455 -12.03 24.26 5.88
CA PHE A 455 -12.41 23.32 6.93
C PHE A 455 -11.97 23.90 8.28
N ALA A 456 -12.93 24.06 9.18
CA ALA A 456 -12.71 24.68 10.48
C ALA A 456 -13.22 23.77 11.62
N PRO A 457 -12.71 23.95 12.84
CA PRO A 457 -13.22 23.23 14.00
C PRO A 457 -14.63 23.67 14.42
N ALA A 458 -15.14 24.76 13.86
CA ALA A 458 -16.49 25.27 14.14
C ALA A 458 -17.13 25.90 12.89
N THR A 459 -18.47 25.87 12.84
CA THR A 459 -19.27 26.48 11.76
C THR A 459 -20.60 26.96 12.29
N THR A 460 -21.21 27.90 11.58
CA THR A 460 -22.61 28.35 11.83
C THR A 460 -23.64 27.58 10.99
N GLN A 461 -23.19 26.86 9.94
CA GLN A 461 -24.04 26.06 9.06
C GLN A 461 -23.51 24.62 9.04
N LEU A 462 -24.19 23.72 9.75
CA LEU A 462 -23.78 22.33 9.81
C LEU A 462 -24.16 21.59 8.53
N ARG A 463 -23.15 21.10 7.83
CA ARG A 463 -23.26 20.25 6.64
C ARG A 463 -22.30 19.07 6.78
N MET A 464 -22.63 17.95 6.15
CA MET A 464 -21.78 16.75 6.15
C MET A 464 -21.74 16.10 4.78
N PHE A 465 -20.68 15.34 4.53
CA PHE A 465 -20.66 14.42 3.40
C PHE A 465 -21.49 13.18 3.74
N ASP A 466 -22.42 12.84 2.85
CA ASP A 466 -23.11 11.55 2.92
C ASP A 466 -22.20 10.40 2.44
N PRO A 467 -22.58 9.12 2.59
CA PRO A 467 -21.77 7.99 2.13
C PRO A 467 -21.46 8.00 0.63
N SER A 468 -22.16 8.80 -0.17
CA SER A 468 -21.87 8.97 -1.59
C SER A 468 -20.94 10.16 -1.89
N GLY A 469 -20.52 10.93 -0.88
CA GLY A 469 -19.68 12.12 -1.02
C GLY A 469 -20.45 13.42 -1.34
N ARG A 470 -21.78 13.43 -1.26
CA ARG A 470 -22.57 14.65 -1.46
C ARG A 470 -22.63 15.45 -0.17
N LEU A 471 -22.57 16.77 -0.28
CA LEU A 471 -22.66 17.65 0.88
C LEU A 471 -24.13 17.96 1.18
N VAL A 472 -24.64 17.39 2.28
CA VAL A 472 -26.03 17.52 2.72
C VAL A 472 -26.15 18.34 4.00
N ALA A 473 -27.34 18.87 4.29
CA ALA A 473 -27.64 19.48 5.59
C ALA A 473 -27.51 18.43 6.69
N ALA A 474 -26.94 18.82 7.84
CA ALA A 474 -26.71 17.93 8.94
C ALA A 474 -27.24 18.47 10.27
N ARG A 475 -27.40 17.59 11.23
CA ARG A 475 -27.76 17.86 12.63
C ARG A 475 -26.85 17.13 13.58
N VAL A 476 -26.76 17.60 14.82
CA VAL A 476 -26.07 16.88 15.89
C VAL A 476 -27.03 15.85 16.49
N THR A 477 -26.59 14.59 16.61
CA THR A 477 -27.37 13.55 17.30
C THR A 477 -27.36 13.79 18.81
N TRP A 478 -28.41 13.35 19.48
CA TRP A 478 -28.59 13.54 20.93
C TRP A 478 -27.98 12.37 21.72
N VAL A 479 -26.63 12.36 21.86
CA VAL A 479 -25.94 11.39 22.73
C VAL A 479 -25.91 11.89 24.16
N ARG A 480 -25.64 13.20 24.32
CA ARG A 480 -25.76 13.93 25.60
C ARG A 480 -26.39 15.30 25.33
N THR A 481 -26.85 15.92 26.40
CA THR A 481 -27.42 17.26 26.39
C THR A 481 -26.74 18.13 27.41
N ILE A 482 -26.47 19.39 27.04
CA ILE A 482 -26.05 20.40 28.01
C ILE A 482 -27.22 20.67 28.93
N VAL A 483 -27.06 20.41 30.23
CA VAL A 483 -28.09 20.67 31.25
C VAL A 483 -28.40 22.18 31.31
N ALA A 484 -29.64 22.54 31.56
CA ALA A 484 -30.01 23.95 31.69
C ALA A 484 -29.22 24.64 32.80
N GLY A 485 -28.65 25.80 32.48
CA GLY A 485 -27.82 26.56 33.42
C GLY A 485 -28.63 27.24 34.52
N PRO A 486 -27.98 27.63 35.62
CA PRO A 486 -28.64 28.15 36.82
C PRO A 486 -29.16 29.60 36.69
N MET A 487 -28.68 30.35 35.68
CA MET A 487 -29.03 31.77 35.55
C MET A 487 -30.27 31.98 34.68
N PRO A 488 -31.36 32.56 35.22
CA PRO A 488 -32.54 32.91 34.41
C PRO A 488 -32.17 33.77 33.20
N ARG A 489 -32.71 33.48 32.02
CA ARG A 489 -32.51 34.23 30.75
C ARG A 489 -31.08 34.21 30.19
N CYS A 490 -30.07 33.67 30.90
CA CYS A 490 -28.67 33.56 30.47
C CYS A 490 -28.20 32.11 30.37
N GLY A 491 -28.75 31.22 31.19
CA GLY A 491 -28.24 29.86 31.31
C GLY A 491 -26.91 29.80 32.07
N TYR A 492 -25.79 29.72 31.36
CA TYR A 492 -24.43 29.85 31.91
C TYR A 492 -23.82 31.16 31.43
N PHE A 493 -23.08 31.81 32.31
CA PHE A 493 -22.37 33.05 32.01
C PHE A 493 -20.87 32.83 31.95
N ALA A 494 -20.21 33.26 30.88
CA ALA A 494 -18.79 33.14 30.67
C ALA A 494 -18.13 34.47 30.30
N GLN A 495 -16.96 34.71 30.88
CA GLN A 495 -16.08 35.87 30.63
C GLN A 495 -14.62 35.38 30.56
N PRO A 496 -13.64 36.21 30.16
CA PRO A 496 -12.23 35.82 30.14
C PRO A 496 -11.71 35.28 31.46
N ASP A 497 -12.05 35.94 32.58
CA ASP A 497 -11.60 35.60 33.94
C ASP A 497 -12.55 34.64 34.68
N HIS A 498 -13.74 34.39 34.11
CA HIS A 498 -14.78 33.54 34.71
C HIS A 498 -15.28 32.53 33.66
N PRO A 499 -14.56 31.40 33.45
CA PRO A 499 -15.01 30.36 32.54
C PRO A 499 -16.28 29.67 33.05
N ALA A 500 -17.21 29.38 32.18
CA ALA A 500 -18.39 28.59 32.50
C ALA A 500 -18.13 27.09 32.31
N ARG A 501 -18.63 26.28 33.24
CA ARG A 501 -18.64 24.82 33.14
C ARG A 501 -20.07 24.38 32.87
N LEU A 502 -20.35 23.96 31.63
CA LEU A 502 -21.64 23.45 31.17
C LEU A 502 -21.72 21.97 31.47
N ALA A 503 -22.54 21.58 32.44
CA ALA A 503 -22.72 20.18 32.78
C ALA A 503 -23.47 19.44 31.67
N LEU A 504 -23.06 18.19 31.42
CA LEU A 504 -23.78 17.25 30.56
C LEU A 504 -24.68 16.34 31.41
N ASP A 505 -25.75 15.82 30.82
CA ASP A 505 -26.66 14.85 31.46
C ASP A 505 -26.04 13.46 31.69
N GLY A 506 -24.76 13.29 31.35
CA GLY A 506 -23.94 12.11 31.60
C GLY A 506 -22.58 12.22 30.93
N PRO A 507 -21.65 11.30 31.26
CA PRO A 507 -20.29 11.35 30.72
C PRO A 507 -20.25 10.93 29.25
N LEU A 508 -19.29 11.51 28.52
CA LEU A 508 -18.87 11.13 27.17
C LEU A 508 -17.59 10.28 27.24
N LEU A 509 -17.53 9.21 26.45
CA LEU A 509 -16.33 8.42 26.23
C LEU A 509 -15.35 9.18 25.31
N PRO A 510 -14.04 8.78 25.27
CA PRO A 510 -13.09 9.38 24.35
C PRO A 510 -13.51 9.22 22.89
N ALA A 511 -13.85 10.33 22.23
CA ALA A 511 -14.20 10.40 20.81
C ALA A 511 -14.13 11.85 20.29
N ASP A 512 -14.41 12.02 18.99
CA ASP A 512 -14.63 13.31 18.37
C ASP A 512 -16.12 13.63 18.40
N TRP A 513 -16.49 14.52 19.31
CA TRP A 513 -17.86 14.95 19.51
C TRP A 513 -18.15 16.24 18.76
N THR A 514 -19.40 16.46 18.38
CA THR A 514 -19.89 17.75 17.90
C THR A 514 -20.88 18.30 18.89
N VAL A 515 -20.69 19.55 19.30
CA VAL A 515 -21.65 20.30 20.13
C VAL A 515 -22.41 21.31 19.27
N GLU A 516 -23.71 21.38 19.46
CA GLU A 516 -24.53 22.54 19.05
C GLU A 516 -24.65 23.47 20.27
N LEU A 517 -24.12 24.69 20.15
CA LEU A 517 -24.13 25.66 21.22
C LEU A 517 -24.88 26.93 20.78
N ASN A 518 -25.95 27.24 21.51
CA ASN A 518 -26.67 28.48 21.35
C ASN A 518 -26.09 29.50 22.34
N TYR A 519 -25.76 30.70 21.87
CA TYR A 519 -25.16 31.73 22.71
C TYR A 519 -25.69 33.14 22.37
N LEU A 520 -25.66 34.01 23.38
CA LEU A 520 -25.83 35.44 23.24
C LEU A 520 -24.52 36.13 23.63
N ALA A 521 -23.98 36.95 22.75
CA ALA A 521 -22.72 37.67 22.96
C ALA A 521 -22.93 39.20 22.87
N ASN A 522 -22.14 39.92 23.65
CA ASN A 522 -22.16 41.39 23.65
C ASN A 522 -21.30 42.02 22.54
N SER A 523 -20.32 41.30 21.98
CA SER A 523 -19.38 41.79 20.96
C SER A 523 -18.81 40.66 20.10
N ASP A 524 -18.16 41.04 19.00
CA ASP A 524 -17.31 40.11 18.24
C ASP A 524 -16.11 39.64 19.05
N GLY A 525 -15.67 38.41 18.79
CA GLY A 525 -14.51 37.83 19.45
C GLY A 525 -14.31 36.34 19.20
N SER A 526 -13.76 35.67 20.19
CA SER A 526 -13.63 34.21 20.16
C SER A 526 -13.81 33.62 21.56
N MET A 527 -14.26 32.39 21.61
CA MET A 527 -14.31 31.57 22.82
C MET A 527 -13.48 30.30 22.66
N LEU A 528 -13.02 29.74 23.76
CA LEU A 528 -12.38 28.45 23.84
C LEU A 528 -13.36 27.44 24.43
N LEU A 529 -13.57 26.35 23.73
CA LEU A 529 -14.39 25.22 24.15
C LEU A 529 -13.53 23.99 24.38
N SER A 530 -13.72 23.27 25.48
CA SER A 530 -13.08 21.97 25.72
C SER A 530 -13.97 21.04 26.51
N LEU A 531 -13.90 19.75 26.23
CA LEU A 531 -14.39 18.74 27.18
C LEU A 531 -13.49 18.68 28.41
N THR A 532 -13.98 18.07 29.50
CA THR A 532 -13.21 17.91 30.75
C THR A 532 -11.82 17.29 30.50
N GLN A 533 -11.76 16.34 29.56
CA GLN A 533 -10.52 15.68 29.10
C GLN A 533 -10.43 15.86 27.58
N GLY A 534 -9.80 16.94 27.14
CA GLY A 534 -9.61 17.23 25.72
C GLY A 534 -8.95 18.59 25.49
N PRO A 535 -8.43 18.82 24.28
CA PRO A 535 -7.84 20.10 23.92
C PRO A 535 -8.91 21.20 23.80
N ALA A 536 -8.49 22.43 24.03
CA ALA A 536 -9.34 23.58 23.81
C ALA A 536 -9.44 23.92 22.31
N VAL A 537 -10.65 24.11 21.84
CA VAL A 537 -10.99 24.48 20.46
C VAL A 537 -11.42 25.95 20.41
N LYS A 538 -10.79 26.74 19.54
CA LYS A 538 -11.12 28.15 19.36
C LYS A 538 -12.29 28.30 18.40
N VAL A 539 -13.33 29.00 18.85
CA VAL A 539 -14.58 29.22 18.13
C VAL A 539 -14.81 30.73 17.94
N PRO A 540 -15.03 31.24 16.72
CA PRO A 540 -15.44 32.63 16.48
C PRO A 540 -16.79 32.93 17.13
N VAL A 541 -16.94 34.14 17.62
CA VAL A 541 -18.18 34.64 18.26
C VAL A 541 -18.58 35.93 17.61
N HIS A 542 -19.89 36.07 17.34
CA HIS A 542 -20.51 37.29 16.82
C HIS A 542 -21.54 37.84 17.79
N PRO A 543 -21.76 39.16 17.81
CA PRO A 543 -22.71 39.78 18.73
C PRO A 543 -24.15 39.33 18.46
N GLY A 544 -24.97 39.35 19.51
CA GLY A 544 -26.35 38.92 19.47
C GLY A 544 -26.58 37.44 19.70
N LEU A 545 -27.79 36.98 19.42
CA LEU A 545 -28.16 35.56 19.57
C LEU A 545 -27.73 34.77 18.36
N ASN A 546 -26.87 33.80 18.61
CA ASN A 546 -26.26 32.98 17.56
C ASN A 546 -26.25 31.49 17.95
N ARG A 547 -26.04 30.65 16.94
CA ARG A 547 -25.83 29.22 17.07
C ARG A 547 -24.53 28.85 16.36
N VAL A 548 -23.73 27.99 17.01
CA VAL A 548 -22.51 27.47 16.45
C VAL A 548 -22.41 25.95 16.69
N PHE A 549 -21.84 25.27 15.73
CA PHE A 549 -21.49 23.86 15.82
C PHE A 549 -19.97 23.76 15.94
N ALA A 550 -19.46 23.04 16.94
CA ALA A 550 -18.03 22.87 17.15
C ALA A 550 -17.66 21.41 17.36
N ARG A 551 -16.56 20.98 16.75
CA ARG A 551 -15.96 19.65 16.95
C ARG A 551 -15.09 19.70 18.20
N LEU A 552 -15.38 18.84 19.17
CA LEU A 552 -14.68 18.75 20.45
C LEU A 552 -14.12 17.32 20.64
N PRO A 553 -12.82 17.09 20.35
CA PRO A 553 -12.20 15.81 20.68
C PRO A 553 -12.00 15.70 22.19
N GLY A 554 -12.30 14.52 22.75
CA GLY A 554 -12.08 14.28 24.18
C GLY A 554 -13.17 13.46 24.85
N ALA A 555 -13.21 13.57 26.19
CA ALA A 555 -14.11 12.82 27.07
C ALA A 555 -14.54 13.70 28.27
N GLY A 556 -15.52 13.23 29.02
CA GLY A 556 -15.91 13.83 30.29
C GLY A 556 -17.39 14.16 30.40
N ASP A 557 -17.75 14.83 31.48
CA ASP A 557 -19.12 15.11 31.92
C ASP A 557 -19.52 16.59 31.80
N ALA A 558 -18.62 17.42 31.25
CA ALA A 558 -18.88 18.86 31.09
C ALA A 558 -18.09 19.46 29.93
N ILE A 559 -18.59 20.58 29.43
CA ILE A 559 -17.90 21.46 28.48
C ILE A 559 -17.47 22.72 29.20
N THR A 560 -16.19 23.05 29.17
CA THR A 560 -15.68 24.33 29.66
C THR A 560 -15.69 25.34 28.53
N VAL A 561 -16.30 26.50 28.79
CA VAL A 561 -16.36 27.63 27.85
C VAL A 561 -15.67 28.83 28.49
N ARG A 562 -14.67 29.39 27.83
CA ARG A 562 -13.98 30.61 28.27
C ARG A 562 -13.99 31.64 27.13
N ALA A 563 -14.44 32.84 27.39
CA ALA A 563 -14.25 33.94 26.46
C ALA A 563 -12.75 34.22 26.29
N ASN A 564 -12.29 34.35 25.05
CA ASN A 564 -10.86 34.51 24.71
C ASN A 564 -10.56 35.92 24.20
N THR A 565 -11.52 36.84 24.30
CA THR A 565 -11.39 38.23 23.89
C THR A 565 -11.75 39.11 25.06
N THR A 566 -10.94 40.16 25.35
CA THR A 566 -11.20 41.13 26.42
C THR A 566 -12.59 41.73 26.30
N ALA A 567 -13.28 41.87 27.46
CA ALA A 567 -14.64 42.37 27.55
C ALA A 567 -15.75 41.55 26.84
N LEU A 568 -15.43 40.41 26.26
CA LEU A 568 -16.44 39.50 25.72
C LEU A 568 -17.19 38.81 26.85
N ALA A 569 -18.52 38.95 26.82
CA ALA A 569 -19.43 38.30 27.76
C ALA A 569 -20.43 37.42 26.99
N LEU A 570 -20.61 36.20 27.49
CA LEU A 570 -21.44 35.18 26.83
C LEU A 570 -22.50 34.65 27.78
N CYS A 571 -23.72 34.61 27.33
CA CYS A 571 -24.77 33.76 27.88
C CYS A 571 -24.90 32.51 27.01
N LEU A 572 -24.89 31.32 27.64
CA LEU A 572 -24.80 30.04 26.97
C LEU A 572 -26.02 29.18 27.34
N ALA A 573 -26.72 28.67 26.32
CA ALA A 573 -27.92 27.87 26.50
C ALA A 573 -27.65 26.36 26.31
N SER A 574 -28.66 25.55 26.58
CA SER A 574 -28.62 24.10 26.32
C SER A 574 -28.54 23.77 24.83
N GLY A 575 -28.01 22.58 24.53
CA GLY A 575 -27.94 22.05 23.18
C GLY A 575 -27.45 20.61 23.20
N PRO A 576 -27.61 19.87 22.09
CA PRO A 576 -27.12 18.49 21.95
C PRO A 576 -25.61 18.41 21.80
N VAL A 577 -25.06 17.31 22.28
CA VAL A 577 -23.71 16.86 22.03
C VAL A 577 -23.75 15.44 21.52
N GLY A 578 -23.14 15.20 20.35
CA GLY A 578 -23.22 13.90 19.71
C GLY A 578 -22.38 13.83 18.44
N PHE A 579 -22.77 12.95 17.54
CA PHE A 579 -22.20 12.83 16.22
C PHE A 579 -23.01 13.64 15.20
N ILE A 580 -22.39 13.99 14.09
CA ILE A 580 -23.12 14.57 12.95
C ILE A 580 -23.89 13.48 12.22
N ALA A 581 -25.12 13.80 11.80
CA ALA A 581 -25.98 12.93 11.00
C ALA A 581 -26.77 13.78 9.99
N PRO A 582 -27.26 13.21 8.90
CA PRO A 582 -28.14 13.91 7.99
C PRO A 582 -29.35 14.52 8.72
N ALA A 583 -29.74 15.74 8.31
CA ALA A 583 -30.88 16.47 8.91
C ALA A 583 -32.24 15.82 8.58
#